data_3a72c7d533d10b6322647e07df8f33fe
#
_entry.id   3a72c7d533d10b6322647e07df8f33fe
#
_cell.length_a   1.000
_cell.length_b   1.000
_cell.length_c   1.000
_cell.angle_alpha   90.00
_cell.angle_beta   90.00
_cell.angle_gamma   90.00
#
_symmetry.space_group_name_H-M   'P 1'
#
loop_
_entity.id
_entity.type
_entity.pdbx_description
1 polymer ?
#
loop_
_entity_poly.entity_id
_entity_poly.type
_entity_poly.pdbx_seq_one_letter_code
_entity_poly.pdbx_strand_id
1 'polypeptide(L)'
;MGSDPRETWANLQKNLQRMQQQGKRFGGGGGAPGPRGALGGAGLLLVGLGGVWLFNNALFNVDGGHRAIKYTRLGGVSKEIYAEGTHIRLPWLETPIDYDVRAKPRSIPSLTGTKDLQMVNITCRVLSRPRVDALPQIYRTLGQDYDERVLPSIVNEVLKSVVAQFNASQLITQRENVSKLVRDNLMKRAARFNIMVDDVSLTQLSFSPEFTAAVEAKQVAQQEAQRAAFVVDKARQEKQAMVVRAQGEARSAELIGDAIKKGHSYIDLREFENAKHVASILQQSQNKVYLDTQGLGLNISQTGQHKDK
;
A
#
# COMPACT_ATOMS: atom_id res chain seq x y z
N MET A 1 -1.36 42.80 13.33
CA MET A 1 -1.88 43.91 14.16
C MET A 1 -3.05 43.36 14.96
N GLY A 2 -2.77 42.86 16.15
CA GLY A 2 -3.74 42.25 17.07
C GLY A 2 -4.25 43.32 18.03
N SER A 3 -5.53 43.56 18.02
CA SER A 3 -6.23 44.39 18.99
C SER A 3 -6.30 43.62 20.32
N ASP A 4 -5.76 44.21 21.37
CA ASP A 4 -5.73 43.68 22.75
C ASP A 4 -7.17 43.38 23.25
N PRO A 5 -7.44 42.16 23.73
CA PRO A 5 -8.76 41.80 24.27
C PRO A 5 -9.19 42.68 25.46
N ARG A 6 -8.24 43.30 26.17
CA ARG A 6 -8.52 44.20 27.31
C ARG A 6 -9.09 45.54 26.90
N GLU A 7 -8.74 46.03 25.70
CA GLU A 7 -9.28 47.31 25.20
C GLU A 7 -10.73 47.14 24.65
N THR A 8 -11.05 45.97 24.14
CA THR A 8 -12.44 45.69 23.64
C THR A 8 -13.41 45.60 24.81
N TRP A 9 -13.05 45.03 25.93
CA TRP A 9 -13.87 44.98 27.15
C TRP A 9 -14.06 46.36 27.79
N ALA A 10 -13.00 47.18 27.83
CA ALA A 10 -13.08 48.56 28.35
C ALA A 10 -14.02 49.44 27.47
N ASN A 11 -14.00 49.27 26.16
CA ASN A 11 -14.87 50.00 25.26
C ASN A 11 -16.34 49.55 25.37
N LEU A 12 -16.59 48.23 25.60
CA LEU A 12 -17.92 47.70 25.87
C LEU A 12 -18.49 48.24 27.19
N GLN A 13 -17.71 48.33 28.26
CA GLN A 13 -18.13 48.90 29.54
C GLN A 13 -18.46 50.43 29.40
N LYS A 14 -17.64 51.19 28.67
CA LYS A 14 -17.92 52.59 28.39
C LYS A 14 -19.18 52.80 27.57
N ASN A 15 -19.46 51.95 26.62
CA ASN A 15 -20.67 52.03 25.83
C ASN A 15 -21.93 51.67 26.63
N LEU A 16 -21.84 50.67 27.52
CA LEU A 16 -22.92 50.33 28.47
C LEU A 16 -23.20 51.44 29.46
N GLN A 17 -22.16 52.09 29.99
CA GLN A 17 -22.34 53.25 30.86
C GLN A 17 -22.92 54.48 30.17
N ARG A 18 -22.60 54.71 28.88
CA ARG A 18 -23.20 55.76 28.06
C ARG A 18 -24.67 55.52 27.78
N MET A 19 -25.06 54.24 27.51
CA MET A 19 -26.45 53.86 27.37
C MET A 19 -27.28 54.05 28.63
N GLN A 20 -26.69 53.76 29.82
CA GLN A 20 -27.35 54.01 31.09
C GLN A 20 -27.47 55.50 31.42
N GLN A 21 -26.55 56.36 30.97
CA GLN A 21 -26.65 57.84 31.18
C GLN A 21 -27.61 58.48 30.16
N GLN A 22 -27.72 58.00 28.97
CA GLN A 22 -28.71 58.50 27.98
C GLN A 22 -30.17 58.16 28.36
N GLY A 23 -30.39 56.99 29.04
CA GLY A 23 -31.71 56.62 29.54
C GLY A 23 -32.28 57.55 30.63
N LYS A 24 -31.41 58.37 31.32
CA LYS A 24 -31.84 59.31 32.34
C LYS A 24 -32.19 60.70 31.84
N ARG A 25 -31.96 61.03 30.57
CA ARG A 25 -32.27 62.35 30.00
C ARG A 25 -33.57 62.44 29.20
N PHE A 26 -34.32 61.34 29.00
CA PHE A 26 -35.59 61.32 28.31
C PHE A 26 -36.80 61.08 29.25
N GLY A 27 -36.65 61.39 30.52
CA GLY A 27 -37.69 61.22 31.52
C GLY A 27 -38.21 62.58 32.05
N GLY A 28 -38.81 63.36 31.18
CA GLY A 28 -39.49 64.58 31.59
C GLY A 28 -40.83 64.67 30.86
N GLY A 29 -41.88 64.12 31.44
CA GLY A 29 -43.27 64.22 30.92
C GLY A 29 -44.11 63.12 31.59
N GLY A 30 -44.93 63.56 32.56
CA GLY A 30 -45.77 62.79 33.45
C GLY A 30 -46.65 61.70 32.81
N GLY A 31 -46.68 60.60 33.47
CA GLY A 31 -47.61 59.50 33.23
C GLY A 31 -46.94 58.20 33.73
N ALA A 32 -47.27 57.73 34.94
CA ALA A 32 -46.83 56.41 35.40
C ALA A 32 -47.22 55.36 34.41
N PRO A 33 -46.27 54.55 33.81
CA PRO A 33 -46.64 53.45 32.96
C PRO A 33 -47.39 52.41 33.82
N GLY A 34 -48.68 52.31 33.61
CA GLY A 34 -49.45 51.25 34.20
C GLY A 34 -48.79 49.87 33.88
N PRO A 35 -49.06 48.85 34.70
CA PRO A 35 -48.42 47.50 34.60
C PRO A 35 -48.52 46.85 33.22
N ARG A 36 -49.34 47.40 32.33
CA ARG A 36 -49.50 46.93 30.95
C ARG A 36 -48.39 47.42 29.99
N GLY A 37 -47.73 48.57 30.21
CA GLY A 37 -46.65 49.08 29.39
C GLY A 37 -45.30 48.42 29.71
N ALA A 38 -45.05 48.08 30.97
CA ALA A 38 -43.84 47.33 31.36
C ALA A 38 -43.86 45.87 30.83
N LEU A 39 -45.03 45.24 30.79
CA LEU A 39 -45.21 43.91 30.20
C LEU A 39 -44.98 43.91 28.70
N GLY A 40 -45.36 44.97 27.98
CA GLY A 40 -45.11 45.09 26.53
C GLY A 40 -43.65 45.30 26.19
N GLY A 41 -42.90 46.11 26.95
CA GLY A 41 -41.47 46.33 26.74
C GLY A 41 -40.62 45.10 27.10
N ALA A 42 -40.90 44.45 28.24
CA ALA A 42 -40.27 43.21 28.63
C ALA A 42 -40.58 42.06 27.65
N GLY A 43 -41.83 42.00 27.14
CA GLY A 43 -42.20 41.00 26.13
C GLY A 43 -41.46 41.16 24.82
N LEU A 44 -41.29 42.41 24.33
CA LEU A 44 -40.52 42.70 23.13
C LEU A 44 -39.01 42.34 23.28
N LEU A 45 -38.43 42.62 24.44
CA LEU A 45 -37.03 42.21 24.73
C LEU A 45 -36.88 40.69 24.81
N LEU A 46 -37.82 39.99 25.41
CA LEU A 46 -37.80 38.53 25.46
C LEU A 46 -37.99 37.91 24.09
N VAL A 47 -38.86 38.44 23.24
CA VAL A 47 -39.05 37.99 21.85
C VAL A 47 -37.81 38.32 21.01
N GLY A 48 -37.19 39.50 21.21
CA GLY A 48 -35.93 39.85 20.52
C GLY A 48 -34.75 38.94 20.92
N LEU A 49 -34.55 38.74 22.20
CA LEU A 49 -33.49 37.85 22.71
C LEU A 49 -33.76 36.39 22.33
N GLY A 50 -35.03 35.93 22.41
CA GLY A 50 -35.44 34.61 21.97
C GLY A 50 -35.25 34.41 20.45
N GLY A 51 -35.57 35.46 19.66
CA GLY A 51 -35.33 35.44 18.22
C GLY A 51 -33.86 35.33 17.80
N VAL A 52 -33.02 36.12 18.48
CA VAL A 52 -31.54 36.04 18.27
C VAL A 52 -30.98 34.68 18.70
N TRP A 53 -31.46 34.15 19.83
CA TRP A 53 -31.06 32.82 20.31
C TRP A 53 -31.51 31.70 19.35
N LEU A 54 -32.75 31.77 18.86
CA LEU A 54 -33.27 30.86 17.85
C LEU A 54 -32.47 30.93 16.55
N PHE A 55 -32.18 32.13 16.07
CA PHE A 55 -31.43 32.32 14.84
C PHE A 55 -30.00 31.75 14.95
N ASN A 56 -29.33 31.98 16.09
CA ASN A 56 -28.01 31.45 16.33
C ASN A 56 -27.96 29.93 16.44
N ASN A 57 -29.03 29.33 16.99
CA ASN A 57 -29.16 27.84 17.07
C ASN A 57 -29.80 27.20 15.83
N ALA A 58 -30.37 28.00 14.93
CA ALA A 58 -30.99 27.49 13.71
C ALA A 58 -29.97 27.14 12.62
N LEU A 59 -28.76 27.68 12.67
CA LEU A 59 -27.72 27.42 11.70
C LEU A 59 -26.88 26.20 12.13
N PHE A 60 -26.61 25.32 11.18
CA PHE A 60 -25.60 24.26 11.34
C PHE A 60 -24.72 24.21 10.09
N ASN A 61 -23.47 23.90 10.29
CA ASN A 61 -22.49 23.80 9.21
C ASN A 61 -22.17 22.32 8.95
N VAL A 62 -22.07 21.97 7.69
CA VAL A 62 -21.62 20.64 7.23
C VAL A 62 -20.23 20.82 6.65
N ASP A 63 -19.26 20.12 7.19
CA ASP A 63 -17.86 20.21 6.79
C ASP A 63 -17.63 19.63 5.39
N GLY A 64 -16.54 20.07 4.75
CA GLY A 64 -16.14 19.55 3.43
C GLY A 64 -15.88 18.04 3.47
N GLY A 65 -16.48 17.31 2.52
CA GLY A 65 -16.42 15.86 2.47
C GLY A 65 -17.37 15.13 3.43
N HIS A 66 -18.27 15.88 4.07
CA HIS A 66 -19.38 15.35 4.86
C HIS A 66 -20.71 15.61 4.15
N ARG A 67 -21.71 14.82 4.52
CA ARG A 67 -23.10 15.00 4.14
C ARG A 67 -23.95 14.89 5.39
N ALA A 68 -24.92 15.77 5.54
CA ALA A 68 -25.83 15.70 6.67
C ALA A 68 -27.20 15.19 6.26
N ILE A 69 -27.81 14.45 7.17
CA ILE A 69 -29.22 14.11 7.11
C ILE A 69 -29.91 14.69 8.35
N LYS A 70 -31.15 15.12 8.23
CA LYS A 70 -31.92 15.62 9.35
C LYS A 70 -32.80 14.54 9.94
N TYR A 71 -32.71 14.38 11.24
CA TYR A 71 -33.67 13.60 12.00
C TYR A 71 -34.68 14.52 12.66
N THR A 72 -35.94 14.41 12.26
CA THR A 72 -37.06 15.17 12.81
C THR A 72 -37.80 14.34 13.85
N ARG A 73 -37.99 14.86 15.04
CA ARG A 73 -38.67 14.13 16.13
C ARG A 73 -40.10 13.72 15.80
N LEU A 74 -40.80 14.49 14.96
CA LEU A 74 -42.17 14.20 14.56
C LEU A 74 -42.27 13.32 13.31
N GLY A 75 -41.41 13.55 12.32
CA GLY A 75 -41.44 12.88 11.00
C GLY A 75 -40.41 11.79 10.80
N GLY A 76 -39.50 11.61 11.78
CA GLY A 76 -38.39 10.65 11.63
C GLY A 76 -37.27 11.16 10.72
N VAL A 77 -36.61 10.25 10.03
CA VAL A 77 -35.45 10.57 9.16
C VAL A 77 -35.93 11.20 7.88
N SER A 78 -35.42 12.40 7.57
CA SER A 78 -35.69 13.08 6.29
C SER A 78 -35.07 12.26 5.13
N LYS A 79 -35.69 12.36 3.96
CA LYS A 79 -35.13 11.82 2.71
C LYS A 79 -34.10 12.76 2.06
N GLU A 80 -34.12 14.02 2.48
CA GLU A 80 -33.24 15.04 1.95
C GLU A 80 -31.82 14.89 2.52
N ILE A 81 -30.84 15.04 1.65
CA ILE A 81 -29.42 14.98 1.98
C ILE A 81 -28.84 16.37 1.75
N TYR A 82 -28.24 16.90 2.80
CA TYR A 82 -27.65 18.23 2.78
C TYR A 82 -26.19 18.15 2.37
N ALA A 83 -25.82 18.98 1.40
CA ALA A 83 -24.45 19.11 0.93
C ALA A 83 -23.60 19.88 1.97
N GLU A 84 -22.30 19.94 1.71
CA GLU A 84 -21.38 20.78 2.46
C GLU A 84 -21.81 22.27 2.41
N GLY A 85 -21.60 22.96 3.52
CA GLY A 85 -21.98 24.36 3.69
C GLY A 85 -22.92 24.59 4.87
N THR A 86 -23.43 25.82 4.97
CA THR A 86 -24.31 26.23 6.07
C THR A 86 -25.78 26.03 5.70
N HIS A 87 -26.50 25.35 6.57
CA HIS A 87 -27.89 25.00 6.42
C HIS A 87 -28.70 25.43 7.63
N ILE A 88 -30.01 25.53 7.43
CA ILE A 88 -30.94 25.94 8.48
C ILE A 88 -31.63 24.69 9.04
N ARG A 89 -31.71 24.60 10.35
CA ARG A 89 -32.48 23.58 11.10
C ARG A 89 -33.48 24.23 12.04
N LEU A 90 -34.55 23.55 12.35
CA LEU A 90 -35.45 23.95 13.42
C LEU A 90 -34.91 23.47 14.76
N PRO A 91 -34.48 24.39 15.67
CA PRO A 91 -33.98 23.98 16.99
C PRO A 91 -35.06 23.17 17.71
N TRP A 92 -34.64 22.10 18.43
CA TRP A 92 -35.43 21.10 19.16
C TRP A 92 -36.20 20.08 18.29
N LEU A 93 -36.69 20.40 17.11
CA LEU A 93 -37.39 19.48 16.25
C LEU A 93 -36.42 18.66 15.38
N GLU A 94 -35.38 19.29 14.88
CA GLU A 94 -34.46 18.73 13.92
C GLU A 94 -33.08 18.54 14.52
N THR A 95 -32.53 17.36 14.39
CA THR A 95 -31.14 17.04 14.77
C THR A 95 -30.39 16.67 13.50
N PRO A 96 -29.37 17.43 13.08
CA PRO A 96 -28.51 17.05 11.98
C PRO A 96 -27.61 15.91 12.42
N ILE A 97 -27.36 14.98 11.50
CA ILE A 97 -26.44 13.86 11.67
C ILE A 97 -25.49 13.89 10.50
N ASP A 98 -24.21 14.06 10.81
CA ASP A 98 -23.17 14.19 9.83
C ASP A 98 -22.57 12.81 9.49
N TYR A 99 -22.40 12.57 8.20
CA TYR A 99 -21.75 11.40 7.65
C TYR A 99 -20.53 11.81 6.82
N ASP A 100 -19.40 11.25 7.15
CA ASP A 100 -18.23 11.35 6.30
C ASP A 100 -18.40 10.43 5.08
N VAL A 101 -18.37 10.99 3.88
CA VAL A 101 -18.55 10.28 2.61
C VAL A 101 -17.24 9.95 1.91
N ARG A 102 -16.11 10.27 2.54
CA ARG A 102 -14.79 9.93 2.06
C ARG A 102 -14.54 8.43 2.26
N ALA A 103 -13.67 7.89 1.41
CA ALA A 103 -13.24 6.51 1.58
C ALA A 103 -12.38 6.36 2.85
N LYS A 104 -12.85 5.53 3.80
CA LYS A 104 -12.15 5.25 5.06
C LYS A 104 -11.53 3.87 5.04
N PRO A 105 -10.23 3.74 5.36
CA PRO A 105 -9.60 2.44 5.52
C PRO A 105 -9.94 1.84 6.89
N ARG A 106 -10.39 0.59 6.90
CA ARG A 106 -10.58 -0.22 8.10
C ARG A 106 -9.79 -1.51 8.00
N SER A 107 -9.03 -1.82 9.04
CA SER A 107 -8.29 -3.08 9.17
C SER A 107 -9.04 -4.02 10.09
N ILE A 108 -9.41 -5.17 9.59
CA ILE A 108 -10.24 -6.15 10.30
C ILE A 108 -9.44 -7.45 10.39
N PRO A 109 -8.99 -7.84 11.60
CA PRO A 109 -8.39 -9.14 11.83
C PRO A 109 -9.45 -10.22 11.85
N SER A 110 -9.17 -11.36 11.23
CA SER A 110 -10.06 -12.52 11.17
C SER A 110 -9.27 -13.81 11.34
N LEU A 111 -9.68 -14.63 12.26
CA LEU A 111 -9.18 -16.00 12.42
C LEU A 111 -10.09 -16.96 11.65
N THR A 112 -9.51 -17.70 10.70
CA THR A 112 -10.27 -18.60 9.82
C THR A 112 -9.49 -19.86 9.52
N GLY A 113 -10.21 -20.95 9.20
CA GLY A 113 -9.62 -22.22 8.76
C GLY A 113 -9.52 -22.28 7.25
N THR A 114 -8.42 -22.80 6.74
CA THR A 114 -8.23 -23.11 5.31
C THR A 114 -8.85 -24.45 4.96
N LYS A 115 -8.86 -24.79 3.67
CA LYS A 115 -9.31 -26.10 3.17
C LYS A 115 -8.51 -27.26 3.78
N ASP A 116 -7.23 -27.06 4.09
CA ASP A 116 -6.34 -28.02 4.74
C ASP A 116 -6.52 -28.09 6.26
N LEU A 117 -7.59 -27.52 6.79
CA LEU A 117 -7.87 -27.44 8.23
C LEU A 117 -6.80 -26.69 9.05
N GLN A 118 -6.00 -25.85 8.40
CA GLN A 118 -5.01 -25.01 9.08
C GLN A 118 -5.66 -23.69 9.51
N MET A 119 -5.39 -23.30 10.77
CA MET A 119 -5.83 -22.01 11.27
C MET A 119 -4.93 -20.90 10.77
N VAL A 120 -5.54 -19.85 10.23
CA VAL A 120 -4.85 -18.68 9.68
C VAL A 120 -5.41 -17.42 10.28
N ASN A 121 -4.53 -16.54 10.75
CA ASN A 121 -4.90 -15.19 11.14
C ASN A 121 -4.64 -14.26 9.97
N ILE A 122 -5.71 -13.67 9.45
CA ILE A 122 -5.69 -12.80 8.28
C ILE A 122 -6.19 -11.42 8.68
N THR A 123 -5.41 -10.39 8.41
CA THR A 123 -5.87 -9.02 8.52
C THR A 123 -6.24 -8.48 7.15
N CYS A 124 -7.51 -8.13 7.00
CA CYS A 124 -8.04 -7.54 5.78
C CYS A 124 -8.19 -6.04 5.95
N ARG A 125 -7.57 -5.28 5.05
CA ARG A 125 -7.76 -3.82 4.97
C ARG A 125 -8.78 -3.53 3.88
N VAL A 126 -9.88 -2.91 4.28
CA VAL A 126 -11.00 -2.55 3.39
C VAL A 126 -11.09 -1.03 3.31
N LEU A 127 -11.12 -0.51 2.11
CA LEU A 127 -11.40 0.90 1.83
C LEU A 127 -12.86 1.01 1.43
N SER A 128 -13.66 1.66 2.26
CA SER A 128 -15.11 1.74 2.06
C SER A 128 -15.64 3.14 2.29
N ARG A 129 -16.75 3.44 1.60
CA ARG A 129 -17.52 4.68 1.76
C ARG A 129 -19.02 4.38 1.66
N PRO A 130 -19.87 5.20 2.29
CA PRO A 130 -21.30 5.03 2.16
C PRO A 130 -21.77 5.54 0.78
N ARG A 131 -22.83 4.96 0.27
CA ARG A 131 -23.53 5.51 -0.90
C ARG A 131 -24.30 6.74 -0.47
N VAL A 132 -23.96 7.89 -1.04
CA VAL A 132 -24.54 9.19 -0.66
C VAL A 132 -26.06 9.18 -0.78
N ASP A 133 -26.61 8.69 -1.89
CA ASP A 133 -28.05 8.69 -2.15
C ASP A 133 -28.86 7.83 -1.14
N ALA A 134 -28.19 6.88 -0.50
CA ALA A 134 -28.82 5.92 0.41
C ALA A 134 -28.55 6.24 1.90
N LEU A 135 -27.92 7.37 2.24
CA LEU A 135 -27.61 7.75 3.63
C LEU A 135 -28.83 7.70 4.56
N PRO A 136 -30.03 8.18 4.18
CA PRO A 136 -31.20 8.06 5.04
C PRO A 136 -31.62 6.62 5.32
N GLN A 137 -31.40 5.73 4.34
CA GLN A 137 -31.70 4.31 4.51
C GLN A 137 -30.64 3.62 5.39
N ILE A 138 -29.34 3.96 5.20
CA ILE A 138 -28.26 3.47 6.06
C ILE A 138 -28.54 3.83 7.51
N TYR A 139 -28.90 5.08 7.78
CA TYR A 139 -29.20 5.51 9.14
C TYR A 139 -30.39 4.75 9.76
N ARG A 140 -31.45 4.50 9.00
CA ARG A 140 -32.64 3.75 9.48
C ARG A 140 -32.32 2.30 9.82
N THR A 141 -31.45 1.65 9.04
CA THR A 141 -31.17 0.21 9.18
C THR A 141 -29.96 -0.10 10.04
N LEU A 142 -28.91 0.73 9.95
CA LEU A 142 -27.60 0.44 10.53
C LEU A 142 -27.19 1.44 11.63
N GLY A 143 -27.74 2.67 11.58
CA GLY A 143 -27.35 3.76 12.49
C GLY A 143 -26.19 4.58 11.97
N GLN A 144 -25.62 5.40 12.85
CA GLN A 144 -24.50 6.28 12.52
C GLN A 144 -23.19 5.49 12.33
N ASP A 145 -22.97 4.49 13.19
CA ASP A 145 -21.72 3.69 13.23
C ASP A 145 -21.83 2.42 12.38
N TYR A 146 -22.33 2.55 11.15
CA TYR A 146 -22.52 1.42 10.23
C TYR A 146 -21.21 0.68 9.92
N ASP A 147 -20.09 1.41 9.86
CA ASP A 147 -18.77 0.88 9.53
C ASP A 147 -18.16 0.04 10.66
N GLU A 148 -18.49 0.32 11.92
CA GLU A 148 -18.01 -0.48 13.07
C GLU A 148 -18.86 -1.72 13.34
N ARG A 149 -20.14 -1.69 13.01
CA ARG A 149 -21.08 -2.77 13.30
C ARG A 149 -21.19 -3.81 12.20
N VAL A 150 -21.33 -3.34 10.96
CA VAL A 150 -21.72 -4.20 9.84
C VAL A 150 -20.52 -4.65 9.04
N LEU A 151 -19.56 -3.76 8.82
CA LEU A 151 -18.39 -4.05 7.99
C LEU A 151 -17.57 -5.23 8.51
N PRO A 152 -17.22 -5.34 9.81
CA PRO A 152 -16.48 -6.49 10.31
C PRO A 152 -17.24 -7.81 10.16
N SER A 153 -18.54 -7.80 10.34
CA SER A 153 -19.37 -9.01 10.20
C SER A 153 -19.36 -9.52 8.76
N ILE A 154 -19.59 -8.63 7.79
CA ILE A 154 -19.58 -8.98 6.36
C ILE A 154 -18.19 -9.44 5.90
N VAL A 155 -17.16 -8.72 6.32
CA VAL A 155 -15.77 -9.06 5.96
C VAL A 155 -15.39 -10.43 6.51
N ASN A 156 -15.70 -10.71 7.77
CA ASN A 156 -15.42 -12.01 8.38
C ASN A 156 -16.20 -13.15 7.69
N GLU A 157 -17.46 -12.93 7.35
CA GLU A 157 -18.26 -13.92 6.61
C GLU A 157 -17.65 -14.23 5.25
N VAL A 158 -17.31 -13.19 4.48
CA VAL A 158 -16.72 -13.35 3.15
C VAL A 158 -15.34 -13.98 3.23
N LEU A 159 -14.47 -13.52 4.16
CA LEU A 159 -13.15 -14.11 4.36
C LEU A 159 -13.23 -15.59 4.70
N LYS A 160 -14.10 -15.99 5.65
CA LYS A 160 -14.28 -17.40 6.00
C LYS A 160 -14.74 -18.22 4.81
N SER A 161 -15.69 -17.70 4.05
CA SER A 161 -16.22 -18.40 2.86
C SER A 161 -15.18 -18.57 1.75
N VAL A 162 -14.35 -17.55 1.49
CA VAL A 162 -13.34 -17.60 0.45
C VAL A 162 -12.14 -18.41 0.88
N VAL A 163 -11.61 -18.18 2.09
CA VAL A 163 -10.39 -18.84 2.59
C VAL A 163 -10.59 -20.35 2.73
N ALA A 164 -11.79 -20.80 3.10
CA ALA A 164 -12.14 -22.22 3.17
C ALA A 164 -12.07 -22.96 1.83
N GLN A 165 -11.99 -22.24 0.70
CA GLN A 165 -11.86 -22.84 -0.64
C GLN A 165 -10.41 -23.07 -1.05
N PHE A 166 -9.45 -22.43 -0.37
CA PHE A 166 -8.02 -22.46 -0.72
C PHE A 166 -7.21 -23.22 0.33
N ASN A 167 -6.15 -23.87 -0.13
CA ASN A 167 -5.13 -24.45 0.73
C ASN A 167 -4.21 -23.37 1.29
N ALA A 168 -3.59 -23.60 2.43
CA ALA A 168 -2.68 -22.65 3.06
C ALA A 168 -1.52 -22.24 2.13
N SER A 169 -0.95 -23.17 1.37
CA SER A 169 0.09 -22.89 0.38
C SER A 169 -0.39 -22.00 -0.79
N GLN A 170 -1.64 -22.17 -1.21
CA GLN A 170 -2.25 -21.36 -2.28
C GLN A 170 -2.52 -19.92 -1.80
N LEU A 171 -2.88 -19.72 -0.53
CA LEU A 171 -3.04 -18.39 0.04
C LEU A 171 -1.74 -17.56 0.01
N ILE A 172 -0.59 -18.23 0.10
CA ILE A 172 0.72 -17.58 0.00
C ILE A 172 1.07 -17.29 -1.45
N THR A 173 0.95 -18.28 -2.34
CA THR A 173 1.41 -18.19 -3.73
C THR A 173 0.44 -17.42 -4.63
N GLN A 174 -0.87 -17.52 -4.38
CA GLN A 174 -1.94 -16.92 -5.18
C GLN A 174 -2.68 -15.81 -4.44
N ARG A 175 -1.98 -15.09 -3.56
CA ARG A 175 -2.55 -14.06 -2.70
C ARG A 175 -3.37 -13.02 -3.47
N GLU A 176 -2.91 -12.65 -4.67
CA GLU A 176 -3.59 -11.66 -5.50
C GLU A 176 -4.95 -12.15 -6.01
N ASN A 177 -5.03 -13.42 -6.45
CA ASN A 177 -6.27 -14.02 -6.90
C ASN A 177 -7.28 -14.13 -5.76
N VAL A 178 -6.81 -14.52 -4.57
CA VAL A 178 -7.65 -14.57 -3.37
C VAL A 178 -8.16 -13.19 -2.99
N SER A 179 -7.31 -12.18 -3.03
CA SER A 179 -7.69 -10.78 -2.74
C SER A 179 -8.74 -10.27 -3.72
N LYS A 180 -8.62 -10.57 -5.02
CA LYS A 180 -9.63 -10.24 -6.04
C LYS A 180 -10.97 -10.92 -5.75
N LEU A 181 -10.95 -12.21 -5.43
CA LEU A 181 -12.16 -12.96 -5.13
C LEU A 181 -12.85 -12.46 -3.85
N VAL A 182 -12.06 -12.12 -2.82
CA VAL A 182 -12.58 -11.50 -1.60
C VAL A 182 -13.21 -10.15 -1.91
N ARG A 183 -12.55 -9.31 -2.70
CA ARG A 183 -13.08 -8.01 -3.13
C ARG A 183 -14.41 -8.15 -3.86
N ASP A 184 -14.50 -9.02 -4.86
CA ASP A 184 -15.70 -9.20 -5.68
C ASP A 184 -16.89 -9.67 -4.83
N ASN A 185 -16.64 -10.62 -3.94
CA ASN A 185 -17.67 -11.13 -3.03
C ASN A 185 -18.07 -10.08 -1.99
N LEU A 186 -17.10 -9.33 -1.47
CA LEU A 186 -17.35 -8.25 -0.52
C LEU A 186 -18.16 -7.12 -1.14
N MET A 187 -17.83 -6.71 -2.38
CA MET A 187 -18.59 -5.70 -3.12
C MET A 187 -20.05 -6.10 -3.31
N LYS A 188 -20.31 -7.36 -3.71
CA LYS A 188 -21.67 -7.88 -3.87
C LYS A 188 -22.44 -7.89 -2.55
N ARG A 189 -21.78 -8.23 -1.45
CA ARG A 189 -22.40 -8.31 -0.13
C ARG A 189 -22.64 -6.93 0.46
N ALA A 190 -21.65 -6.03 0.41
CA ALA A 190 -21.71 -4.65 0.90
C ALA A 190 -22.76 -3.80 0.16
N ALA A 191 -22.97 -4.05 -1.13
CA ALA A 191 -23.98 -3.37 -1.92
C ALA A 191 -25.41 -3.54 -1.36
N ARG A 192 -25.71 -4.67 -0.69
CA ARG A 192 -27.02 -4.90 -0.02
C ARG A 192 -27.26 -3.93 1.14
N PHE A 193 -26.18 -3.43 1.74
CA PHE A 193 -26.21 -2.48 2.85
C PHE A 193 -25.95 -1.05 2.41
N ASN A 194 -25.92 -0.79 1.09
CA ASN A 194 -25.62 0.51 0.49
C ASN A 194 -24.20 1.04 0.83
N ILE A 195 -23.26 0.14 1.11
CA ILE A 195 -21.87 0.45 1.33
C ILE A 195 -21.11 0.19 0.02
N MET A 196 -20.34 1.16 -0.42
CA MET A 196 -19.43 1.02 -1.54
C MET A 196 -18.06 0.60 -1.01
N VAL A 197 -17.49 -0.43 -1.61
CA VAL A 197 -16.14 -0.89 -1.32
C VAL A 197 -15.27 -0.51 -2.52
N ASP A 198 -14.28 0.32 -2.28
CA ASP A 198 -13.38 0.80 -3.35
C ASP A 198 -12.21 -0.16 -3.53
N ASP A 199 -11.58 -0.59 -2.42
CA ASP A 199 -10.46 -1.53 -2.48
C ASP A 199 -10.44 -2.48 -1.28
N VAL A 200 -9.85 -3.66 -1.51
CA VAL A 200 -9.68 -4.69 -0.47
C VAL A 200 -8.28 -5.29 -0.62
N SER A 201 -7.51 -5.25 0.44
CA SER A 201 -6.19 -5.84 0.48
C SER A 201 -5.99 -6.72 1.71
N LEU A 202 -5.35 -7.87 1.51
CA LEU A 202 -4.92 -8.73 2.61
C LEU A 202 -3.56 -8.22 3.09
N THR A 203 -3.47 -7.68 4.29
CA THR A 203 -2.23 -7.05 4.79
C THR A 203 -1.33 -8.02 5.51
N GLN A 204 -1.87 -8.78 6.43
CA GLN A 204 -1.15 -9.74 7.24
C GLN A 204 -1.74 -11.14 7.06
N LEU A 205 -0.86 -12.12 6.91
CA LEU A 205 -1.21 -13.52 6.80
C LEU A 205 -0.23 -14.29 7.71
N SER A 206 -0.72 -14.82 8.83
CA SER A 206 0.10 -15.60 9.74
C SER A 206 -0.55 -16.95 10.00
N PHE A 207 0.26 -18.00 9.89
CA PHE A 207 -0.13 -19.37 10.13
C PHE A 207 0.35 -19.82 11.52
N SER A 208 -0.08 -21.02 11.94
CA SER A 208 0.46 -21.63 13.15
C SER A 208 1.97 -21.86 13.01
N PRO A 209 2.75 -21.72 14.10
CA PRO A 209 4.20 -21.89 14.05
C PRO A 209 4.62 -23.29 13.60
N GLU A 210 3.84 -24.31 13.96
CA GLU A 210 4.06 -25.70 13.52
C GLU A 210 3.93 -25.87 12.01
N PHE A 211 2.93 -25.24 11.41
CA PHE A 211 2.74 -25.27 9.96
C PHE A 211 3.85 -24.52 9.24
N THR A 212 4.24 -23.37 9.75
CA THR A 212 5.34 -22.57 9.18
C THR A 212 6.64 -23.37 9.17
N ALA A 213 7.00 -24.01 10.29
CA ALA A 213 8.19 -24.87 10.39
C ALA A 213 8.15 -26.07 9.41
N ALA A 214 6.96 -26.70 9.26
CA ALA A 214 6.79 -27.81 8.32
C ALA A 214 6.93 -27.37 6.86
N VAL A 215 6.40 -26.19 6.50
CA VAL A 215 6.53 -25.62 5.16
C VAL A 215 7.97 -25.22 4.86
N GLU A 216 8.66 -24.61 5.82
CA GLU A 216 10.08 -24.27 5.70
C GLU A 216 10.95 -25.53 5.50
N ALA A 217 10.75 -26.57 6.33
CA ALA A 217 11.46 -27.83 6.18
C ALA A 217 11.22 -28.48 4.80
N LYS A 218 9.98 -28.47 4.32
CA LYS A 218 9.64 -28.94 2.98
C LYS A 218 10.35 -28.14 1.90
N GLN A 219 10.39 -26.81 2.03
CA GLN A 219 10.99 -25.92 1.04
C GLN A 219 12.51 -26.09 0.99
N VAL A 220 13.16 -26.26 2.15
CA VAL A 220 14.59 -26.55 2.26
C VAL A 220 14.88 -27.89 1.57
N ALA A 221 14.14 -28.96 1.89
CA ALA A 221 14.31 -30.25 1.27
C ALA A 221 14.10 -30.22 -0.27
N GLN A 222 13.13 -29.49 -0.75
CA GLN A 222 12.92 -29.28 -2.19
C GLN A 222 14.08 -28.53 -2.84
N GLN A 223 14.59 -27.50 -2.19
CA GLN A 223 15.72 -26.73 -2.69
C GLN A 223 17.01 -27.56 -2.71
N GLU A 224 17.23 -28.38 -1.69
CA GLU A 224 18.36 -29.31 -1.65
C GLU A 224 18.27 -30.35 -2.78
N ALA A 225 17.10 -30.93 -3.00
CA ALA A 225 16.89 -31.86 -4.11
C ALA A 225 17.12 -31.19 -5.48
N GLN A 226 16.63 -29.99 -5.68
CA GLN A 226 16.89 -29.21 -6.91
C GLN A 226 18.41 -28.90 -7.05
N ARG A 227 19.04 -28.46 -5.97
CA ARG A 227 20.49 -28.21 -5.97
C ARG A 227 21.28 -29.45 -6.34
N ALA A 228 20.93 -30.64 -5.77
CA ALA A 228 21.55 -31.90 -6.13
C ALA A 228 21.35 -32.25 -7.62
N ALA A 229 20.15 -32.04 -8.16
CA ALA A 229 19.88 -32.22 -9.59
C ALA A 229 20.76 -31.33 -10.47
N PHE A 230 20.87 -30.04 -10.12
CA PHE A 230 21.75 -29.10 -10.84
C PHE A 230 23.24 -29.50 -10.76
N VAL A 231 23.69 -29.99 -9.63
CA VAL A 231 25.09 -30.49 -9.48
C VAL A 231 25.34 -31.68 -10.39
N VAL A 232 24.40 -32.62 -10.48
CA VAL A 232 24.52 -33.80 -11.38
C VAL A 232 24.48 -33.34 -12.84
N ASP A 233 23.59 -32.44 -13.22
CA ASP A 233 23.51 -31.91 -14.57
C ASP A 233 24.78 -31.13 -14.95
N LYS A 234 25.31 -30.32 -14.03
CA LYS A 234 26.58 -29.63 -14.22
C LYS A 234 27.71 -30.61 -14.46
N ALA A 235 27.82 -31.64 -13.62
CA ALA A 235 28.87 -32.70 -13.78
C ALA A 235 28.72 -33.46 -15.11
N ARG A 236 27.47 -33.68 -15.57
CA ARG A 236 27.22 -34.29 -16.90
C ARG A 236 27.69 -33.39 -18.03
N GLN A 237 27.38 -32.07 -17.93
CA GLN A 237 27.84 -31.11 -18.92
C GLN A 237 29.36 -30.93 -18.94
N GLU A 238 29.99 -30.88 -17.76
CA GLU A 238 31.45 -30.83 -17.64
C GLU A 238 32.11 -32.09 -18.24
N LYS A 239 31.57 -33.30 -17.95
CA LYS A 239 32.02 -34.54 -18.61
C LYS A 239 31.88 -34.43 -20.12
N GLN A 240 30.72 -34.00 -20.61
CA GLN A 240 30.49 -33.87 -22.05
C GLN A 240 31.46 -32.87 -22.71
N ALA A 241 31.65 -31.72 -22.07
CA ALA A 241 32.60 -30.72 -22.53
C ALA A 241 34.04 -31.25 -22.57
N MET A 242 34.45 -32.02 -21.54
CA MET A 242 35.77 -32.65 -21.48
C MET A 242 35.94 -33.72 -22.59
N VAL A 243 34.93 -34.55 -22.84
CA VAL A 243 34.95 -35.54 -23.95
C VAL A 243 35.05 -34.84 -25.31
N VAL A 244 34.23 -33.81 -25.56
CA VAL A 244 34.28 -33.06 -26.80
C VAL A 244 35.62 -32.36 -27.00
N ARG A 245 36.20 -31.81 -25.92
CA ARG A 245 37.53 -31.19 -25.95
C ARG A 245 38.63 -32.21 -26.27
N ALA A 246 38.60 -33.39 -25.61
CA ALA A 246 39.57 -34.44 -25.88
C ALA A 246 39.44 -34.99 -27.32
N GLN A 247 38.20 -35.13 -27.84
CA GLN A 247 37.99 -35.51 -29.22
C GLN A 247 38.52 -34.44 -30.20
N GLY A 248 38.30 -33.13 -29.88
CA GLY A 248 38.86 -32.02 -30.64
C GLY A 248 40.37 -32.00 -30.66
N GLU A 249 41.02 -32.26 -29.52
CA GLU A 249 42.47 -32.34 -29.42
C GLU A 249 43.02 -33.58 -30.19
N ALA A 250 42.39 -34.74 -30.07
CA ALA A 250 42.76 -35.95 -30.82
C ALA A 250 42.65 -35.70 -32.35
N ARG A 251 41.53 -35.10 -32.77
CA ARG A 251 41.31 -34.78 -34.20
C ARG A 251 42.30 -33.72 -34.71
N SER A 252 42.62 -32.75 -33.88
CA SER A 252 43.66 -31.76 -34.20
C SER A 252 45.06 -32.42 -34.36
N ALA A 253 45.39 -33.35 -33.44
CA ALA A 253 46.67 -34.09 -33.50
C ALA A 253 46.76 -34.97 -34.77
N GLU A 254 45.65 -35.65 -35.16
CA GLU A 254 45.59 -36.40 -36.41
C GLU A 254 45.82 -35.52 -37.64
N LEU A 255 45.13 -34.37 -37.72
CA LEU A 255 45.26 -33.46 -38.81
C LEU A 255 46.67 -32.85 -38.91
N ILE A 256 47.27 -32.54 -37.77
CA ILE A 256 48.67 -32.06 -37.71
C ILE A 256 49.63 -33.19 -38.14
N GLY A 257 49.43 -34.42 -37.68
CA GLY A 257 50.25 -35.57 -38.09
C GLY A 257 50.15 -35.85 -39.59
N ASP A 258 48.97 -35.76 -40.16
CA ASP A 258 48.77 -35.94 -41.61
C ASP A 258 49.35 -34.78 -42.44
N ALA A 259 49.30 -33.54 -41.93
CA ALA A 259 49.92 -32.40 -42.54
C ALA A 259 51.47 -32.49 -42.58
N ILE A 260 52.08 -32.99 -41.48
CA ILE A 260 53.53 -33.22 -41.38
C ILE A 260 53.96 -34.31 -42.38
N LYS A 261 53.20 -35.37 -42.53
CA LYS A 261 53.48 -36.46 -43.50
C LYS A 261 53.43 -35.97 -44.94
N LYS A 262 52.63 -34.94 -45.24
CA LYS A 262 52.45 -34.40 -46.58
C LYS A 262 53.49 -33.35 -46.98
N GLY A 263 54.20 -32.76 -46.02
CA GLY A 263 55.25 -31.76 -46.34
C GLY A 263 55.92 -31.21 -45.08
N HIS A 264 57.28 -31.13 -45.12
CA HIS A 264 58.06 -30.56 -44.01
C HIS A 264 57.86 -29.04 -43.84
N SER A 265 57.43 -28.32 -44.85
CA SER A 265 57.20 -26.87 -44.81
C SER A 265 56.17 -26.42 -43.77
N TYR A 266 55.34 -27.35 -43.27
CA TYR A 266 54.38 -27.05 -42.19
C TYR A 266 55.07 -26.81 -40.82
N ILE A 267 56.17 -27.49 -40.58
CA ILE A 267 56.95 -27.33 -39.33
C ILE A 267 57.57 -25.97 -39.30
N ASP A 268 58.18 -25.53 -40.40
CA ASP A 268 58.82 -24.20 -40.53
C ASP A 268 57.77 -23.05 -40.34
N LEU A 269 56.57 -23.23 -40.91
CA LEU A 269 55.47 -22.26 -40.74
C LEU A 269 55.06 -22.17 -39.28
N ARG A 270 54.97 -23.30 -38.58
CA ARG A 270 54.55 -23.35 -37.17
C ARG A 270 55.62 -22.77 -36.23
N GLU A 271 56.88 -22.97 -36.53
CA GLU A 271 57.97 -22.30 -35.81
C GLU A 271 57.89 -20.78 -35.98
N PHE A 272 57.64 -20.31 -37.21
CA PHE A 272 57.47 -18.90 -37.48
C PHE A 272 56.25 -18.30 -36.77
N GLU A 273 55.13 -18.98 -36.76
CA GLU A 273 53.93 -18.56 -36.02
C GLU A 273 54.17 -18.49 -34.51
N ASN A 274 54.84 -19.52 -33.95
CA ASN A 274 55.19 -19.52 -32.52
C ASN A 274 56.14 -18.40 -32.18
N ALA A 275 57.17 -18.16 -33.02
CA ALA A 275 58.11 -17.06 -32.82
C ALA A 275 57.39 -15.71 -32.84
N LYS A 276 56.45 -15.53 -33.79
CA LYS A 276 55.61 -14.30 -33.89
C LYS A 276 54.70 -14.14 -32.65
N HIS A 277 54.13 -15.24 -32.16
CA HIS A 277 53.29 -15.21 -30.98
C HIS A 277 54.08 -14.84 -29.72
N VAL A 278 55.26 -15.47 -29.52
CA VAL A 278 56.18 -15.13 -28.43
C VAL A 278 56.62 -13.68 -28.51
N ALA A 279 56.97 -13.21 -29.71
CA ALA A 279 57.36 -11.83 -29.95
C ALA A 279 56.22 -10.84 -29.62
N SER A 280 54.97 -11.20 -29.95
CA SER A 280 53.78 -10.37 -29.61
C SER A 280 53.55 -10.29 -28.11
N ILE A 281 53.71 -11.40 -27.38
CA ILE A 281 53.55 -11.43 -25.91
C ILE A 281 54.69 -10.62 -25.25
N LEU A 282 55.91 -10.74 -25.74
CA LEU A 282 57.05 -9.97 -25.26
C LEU A 282 56.87 -8.46 -25.55
N GLN A 283 56.25 -8.14 -26.67
CA GLN A 283 55.96 -6.72 -27.01
C GLN A 283 54.92 -6.11 -26.05
N GLN A 284 53.98 -6.88 -25.58
CA GLN A 284 52.94 -6.43 -24.65
C GLN A 284 53.39 -6.40 -23.18
N SER A 285 54.48 -7.10 -22.82
CA SER A 285 54.96 -7.13 -21.44
C SER A 285 55.63 -5.79 -21.07
N GLN A 286 55.30 -5.23 -19.93
CA GLN A 286 55.87 -4.00 -19.39
C GLN A 286 57.32 -4.17 -18.88
N ASN A 287 57.69 -5.37 -18.47
CA ASN A 287 59.06 -5.72 -18.01
C ASN A 287 59.77 -6.58 -19.08
N LYS A 288 60.72 -5.95 -19.81
CA LYS A 288 61.50 -6.63 -20.82
C LYS A 288 62.94 -6.78 -20.31
N VAL A 289 63.33 -8.05 -20.04
CA VAL A 289 64.69 -8.40 -19.69
C VAL A 289 65.25 -9.24 -20.85
N TYR A 290 66.24 -8.68 -21.54
CA TYR A 290 66.98 -9.42 -22.58
C TYR A 290 68.12 -10.15 -21.91
N LEU A 291 68.04 -11.49 -21.86
CA LEU A 291 69.10 -12.35 -21.37
C LEU A 291 69.80 -12.98 -22.55
N ASP A 292 71.13 -12.92 -22.55
CA ASP A 292 71.92 -13.59 -23.55
C ASP A 292 71.81 -15.14 -23.36
N THR A 293 71.46 -15.83 -24.44
CA THR A 293 71.27 -17.29 -24.43
C THR A 293 72.49 -18.07 -24.07
N GLN A 294 73.70 -17.54 -24.24
CA GLN A 294 74.96 -18.21 -23.87
C GLN A 294 75.12 -18.28 -22.33
N GLY A 295 74.57 -17.30 -21.58
CA GLY A 295 74.66 -17.30 -20.13
C GLY A 295 73.67 -18.26 -19.41
N LEU A 296 72.61 -18.68 -20.08
CA LEU A 296 71.57 -19.56 -19.51
C LEU A 296 71.77 -21.05 -19.77
N GLY A 297 72.78 -21.47 -20.51
CA GLY A 297 73.05 -22.88 -20.83
C GLY A 297 71.97 -23.58 -21.66
N LEU A 298 70.97 -22.81 -22.19
CA LEU A 298 69.87 -23.31 -23.00
C LEU A 298 70.22 -23.16 -24.47
N ASN A 299 70.87 -24.17 -25.03
CA ASN A 299 71.18 -24.20 -26.46
C ASN A 299 70.02 -24.87 -27.21
N ILE A 300 69.04 -24.04 -27.62
CA ILE A 300 67.84 -24.51 -28.33
C ILE A 300 68.16 -24.86 -29.81
N SER A 301 69.32 -24.48 -30.31
CA SER A 301 69.68 -24.64 -31.72
C SER A 301 70.42 -25.97 -32.07
N GLN A 302 70.66 -26.86 -31.10
CA GLN A 302 71.37 -28.12 -31.33
C GLN A 302 70.52 -29.37 -31.53
N THR A 303 69.18 -29.25 -31.59
CA THR A 303 68.33 -30.44 -31.80
C THR A 303 68.11 -30.81 -33.28
N GLY A 304 68.79 -30.10 -34.22
CA GLY A 304 68.59 -30.28 -35.66
C GLY A 304 69.76 -30.92 -36.45
N GLN A 305 70.83 -31.36 -35.78
CA GLN A 305 71.91 -32.06 -36.52
C GLN A 305 72.16 -33.47 -35.93
N HIS A 306 71.25 -34.39 -36.18
CA HIS A 306 71.60 -35.77 -36.19
C HIS A 306 71.97 -36.15 -37.64
N LYS A 307 73.25 -36.22 -37.87
CA LYS A 307 73.90 -36.70 -39.06
C LYS A 307 73.46 -38.10 -39.41
N ASP A 308 73.16 -38.31 -40.68
CA ASP A 308 73.22 -39.55 -41.35
C ASP A 308 74.57 -40.27 -41.11
N LYS A 309 74.53 -41.51 -40.64
CA LYS A 309 75.33 -42.61 -41.02
C LYS A 309 74.50 -43.86 -40.93
#